data_9a81820e62eeda2a6a7a52d72d5f1cd5
#
_entry.id   9a81820e62eeda2a6a7a52d72d5f1cd5
#
_cell.length_a   1.000
_cell.length_b   1.000
_cell.length_c   1.000
_cell.angle_alpha   90.00
_cell.angle_beta   90.00
_cell.angle_gamma   90.00
#
_symmetry.space_group_name_H-M   'P 1'
#
loop_
_entity.id
_entity.type
_entity.pdbx_description
1 polymer ?
#
loop_
_entity_poly.entity_id
_entity_poly.type
_entity_poly.pdbx_seq_one_letter_code
_entity_poly.pdbx_strand_id
1 'polypeptide(L)'
;MASYLNDWLLSAIATPKDRHYARPKVAFGNGVCVSAWTCDELYGRDSAFLDALEKRQQAFVAEIPSDTRIWTTKPRVIHTARPHCGRGRPLKTPCVAEQPKACQVRNLLKHSPTLRKQPWERYRIKDTHKGPEVWEIKSLTVWRKTSDKLPSDRQTLIFARNVRTGEIKFFLSNQVVTTMSPG
;
A
#
# COMPACT_ATOMS: atom_id res chain seq x y z
N MET A 1 0.25 -12.11 -17.13
CA MET A 1 0.82 -11.48 -15.92
C MET A 1 -0.23 -10.92 -14.92
N ALA A 2 -1.44 -10.57 -15.35
CA ALA A 2 -2.48 -10.01 -14.48
C ALA A 2 -3.12 -10.99 -13.48
N SER A 3 -3.15 -12.30 -13.75
CA SER A 3 -3.78 -13.30 -12.87
C SER A 3 -3.01 -13.53 -11.56
N TYR A 4 -1.69 -13.43 -11.58
CA TYR A 4 -0.86 -13.70 -10.39
C TYR A 4 -1.03 -12.70 -9.25
N LEU A 5 -1.36 -11.44 -9.56
CA LEU A 5 -1.56 -10.41 -8.54
C LEU A 5 -2.83 -10.61 -7.72
N ASN A 6 -3.89 -11.11 -8.34
CA ASN A 6 -5.12 -11.44 -7.63
C ASN A 6 -4.87 -12.59 -6.64
N ASP A 7 -4.10 -13.61 -7.03
CA ASP A 7 -3.78 -14.74 -6.16
C ASP A 7 -2.93 -14.30 -4.97
N TRP A 8 -2.00 -13.37 -5.14
CA TRP A 8 -1.19 -12.84 -4.04
C TRP A 8 -1.97 -11.95 -3.09
N LEU A 9 -2.85 -11.09 -3.63
CA LEU A 9 -3.73 -10.28 -2.81
C LEU A 9 -4.66 -11.17 -1.99
N LEU A 10 -5.27 -12.17 -2.63
CA LEU A 10 -6.14 -13.13 -1.97
C LEU A 10 -5.35 -13.93 -0.92
N SER A 11 -4.12 -14.32 -1.19
CA SER A 11 -3.21 -14.95 -0.24
C SER A 11 -2.88 -14.04 0.94
N ALA A 12 -2.59 -12.75 0.70
CA ALA A 12 -2.30 -11.78 1.76
C ALA A 12 -3.50 -11.55 2.68
N ILE A 13 -4.71 -11.48 2.13
CA ILE A 13 -5.96 -11.34 2.89
C ILE A 13 -6.25 -12.60 3.71
N ALA A 14 -5.99 -13.79 3.14
CA ALA A 14 -6.28 -15.09 3.75
C ALA A 14 -5.26 -15.55 4.80
N THR A 15 -4.11 -14.88 4.90
CA THR A 15 -3.01 -15.36 5.75
C THR A 15 -3.32 -15.13 7.23
N PRO A 16 -3.27 -16.18 8.08
CA PRO A 16 -3.38 -16.02 9.53
C PRO A 16 -2.20 -15.19 10.08
N LYS A 17 -2.46 -14.39 11.13
CA LYS A 17 -1.47 -13.51 11.78
C LYS A 17 -0.25 -14.23 12.40
N ASP A 18 -0.25 -15.56 12.47
CA ASP A 18 0.70 -16.35 13.26
C ASP A 18 1.86 -16.95 12.44
N ARG A 19 2.04 -16.58 11.18
CA ARG A 19 3.18 -17.07 10.39
C ARG A 19 4.42 -16.23 10.65
N HIS A 20 5.44 -16.84 11.23
CA HIS A 20 6.81 -16.28 11.32
C HIS A 20 7.40 -16.16 9.92
N TYR A 21 7.49 -14.94 9.41
CA TYR A 21 8.13 -14.67 8.12
C TYR A 21 9.63 -14.55 8.29
N ALA A 22 10.39 -15.17 7.37
CA ALA A 22 11.83 -14.98 7.31
C ALA A 22 12.16 -13.48 7.17
N ARG A 23 13.14 -13.01 7.94
CA ARG A 23 13.59 -11.61 7.86
C ARG A 23 14.09 -11.33 6.44
N PRO A 24 13.55 -10.36 5.70
CA PRO A 24 13.91 -10.13 4.30
C PRO A 24 15.40 -9.93 4.06
N LYS A 25 16.11 -9.27 4.98
CA LYS A 25 17.57 -9.11 4.89
C LYS A 25 18.31 -10.45 4.82
N VAL A 26 17.85 -11.46 5.57
CA VAL A 26 18.44 -12.80 5.59
C VAL A 26 18.09 -13.53 4.29
N ALA A 27 16.86 -13.45 3.82
CA ALA A 27 16.44 -14.07 2.58
C ALA A 27 17.23 -13.54 1.38
N PHE A 28 17.40 -12.21 1.27
CA PHE A 28 18.22 -11.61 0.21
C PHE A 28 19.69 -11.98 0.32
N GLY A 29 20.24 -12.04 1.54
CA GLY A 29 21.64 -12.43 1.76
C GLY A 29 21.92 -13.88 1.38
N ASN A 30 20.92 -14.75 1.43
CA ASN A 30 21.02 -16.17 1.11
C ASN A 30 20.62 -16.50 -0.35
N GLY A 31 20.45 -15.49 -1.22
CA GLY A 31 20.16 -15.70 -2.63
C GLY A 31 18.75 -16.26 -2.90
N VAL A 32 17.82 -16.11 -1.97
CA VAL A 32 16.42 -16.56 -2.15
C VAL A 32 15.73 -15.68 -3.18
N CYS A 33 15.39 -16.27 -4.33
CA CYS A 33 14.59 -15.62 -5.35
C CYS A 33 13.12 -15.63 -4.96
N VAL A 34 12.56 -14.43 -4.71
CA VAL A 34 11.15 -14.25 -4.34
C VAL A 34 10.46 -13.47 -5.43
N SER A 35 9.35 -13.98 -5.95
CA SER A 35 8.55 -13.27 -6.97
C SER A 35 7.78 -12.10 -6.39
N ALA A 36 7.29 -12.21 -5.15
CA ALA A 36 6.67 -11.11 -4.40
C ALA A 36 6.69 -11.36 -2.90
N TRP A 37 6.56 -10.28 -2.16
CA TRP A 37 6.49 -10.27 -0.70
C TRP A 37 5.06 -9.98 -0.26
N THR A 38 4.52 -10.83 0.61
CA THR A 38 3.31 -10.52 1.38
C THR A 38 3.72 -10.20 2.81
N CYS A 39 3.30 -9.03 3.29
CA CYS A 39 3.70 -8.51 4.58
C CYS A 39 2.46 -8.19 5.42
N ASP A 40 2.54 -8.49 6.71
CA ASP A 40 1.54 -8.06 7.68
C ASP A 40 1.69 -6.58 8.07
N GLU A 41 0.81 -6.09 8.94
CA GLU A 41 0.82 -4.70 9.39
C GLU A 41 2.12 -4.29 10.12
N LEU A 42 2.82 -5.24 10.77
CA LEU A 42 4.07 -4.96 11.45
C LEU A 42 5.13 -4.44 10.48
N TYR A 43 5.27 -5.11 9.33
CA TYR A 43 6.20 -4.71 8.27
C TYR A 43 5.64 -3.58 7.41
N GLY A 44 4.34 -3.56 7.16
CA GLY A 44 3.70 -2.50 6.39
C GLY A 44 3.72 -1.13 7.08
N ARG A 45 3.89 -1.09 8.40
CA ARG A 45 4.12 0.13 9.17
C ARG A 45 5.52 0.71 8.99
N ASP A 46 6.50 -0.13 8.68
CA ASP A 46 7.90 0.29 8.53
C ASP A 46 8.15 0.85 7.13
N SER A 47 8.14 2.19 7.02
CA SER A 47 8.41 2.87 5.76
C SER A 47 9.80 2.57 5.21
N ALA A 48 10.82 2.39 6.07
CA ALA A 48 12.18 2.11 5.61
C ALA A 48 12.28 0.70 5.01
N PHE A 49 11.53 -0.25 5.56
CA PHE A 49 11.41 -1.60 5.00
C PHE A 49 10.77 -1.58 3.60
N LEU A 50 9.64 -0.89 3.44
CA LEU A 50 8.96 -0.77 2.14
C LEU A 50 9.84 -0.03 1.12
N ASP A 51 10.56 1.03 1.53
CA ASP A 51 11.54 1.73 0.68
C ASP A 51 12.67 0.81 0.23
N ALA A 52 13.11 -0.12 1.09
CA ALA A 52 14.15 -1.08 0.74
C ALA A 52 13.66 -2.13 -0.28
N LEU A 53 12.38 -2.53 -0.23
CA LEU A 53 11.78 -3.40 -1.24
C LEU A 53 11.66 -2.67 -2.59
N GLU A 54 11.20 -1.42 -2.59
CA GLU A 54 11.10 -0.59 -3.80
C GLU A 54 12.46 -0.38 -4.48
N LYS A 55 13.48 -0.01 -3.70
CA LYS A 55 14.85 0.17 -4.22
C LYS A 55 15.42 -1.11 -4.86
N ARG A 56 14.97 -2.27 -4.43
CA ARG A 56 15.35 -3.58 -5.00
C ARG A 56 14.41 -4.04 -6.10
N GLN A 57 13.44 -3.22 -6.49
CA GLN A 57 12.40 -3.55 -7.48
C GLN A 57 11.64 -4.85 -7.14
N GLN A 58 11.50 -5.14 -5.84
CA GLN A 58 10.76 -6.29 -5.37
C GLN A 58 9.26 -5.98 -5.34
N ALA A 59 8.48 -6.88 -5.94
CA ALA A 59 7.03 -6.80 -5.84
C ALA A 59 6.58 -7.09 -4.40
N PHE A 60 5.61 -6.32 -3.89
CA PHE A 60 5.03 -6.57 -2.57
C PHE A 60 3.55 -6.22 -2.47
N VAL A 61 2.90 -6.88 -1.53
CA VAL A 61 1.60 -6.50 -0.95
C VAL A 61 1.76 -6.47 0.56
N ALA A 62 1.58 -5.31 1.17
CA ALA A 62 1.74 -5.11 2.61
C ALA A 62 0.44 -4.63 3.24
N GLU A 63 -0.01 -5.29 4.32
CA GLU A 63 -1.09 -4.76 5.17
C GLU A 63 -0.55 -3.52 5.90
N ILE A 64 -1.26 -2.39 5.81
CA ILE A 64 -0.83 -1.12 6.39
C ILE A 64 -1.82 -0.64 7.46
N PRO A 65 -1.34 0.11 8.48
CA PRO A 65 -2.21 0.72 9.47
C PRO A 65 -3.20 1.71 8.87
N SER A 66 -4.37 1.81 9.48
CA SER A 66 -5.44 2.70 9.05
C SER A 66 -5.10 4.20 9.11
N ASP A 67 -4.09 4.58 9.91
CA ASP A 67 -3.59 5.94 10.07
C ASP A 67 -2.40 6.29 9.15
N THR A 68 -1.96 5.33 8.31
CA THR A 68 -0.91 5.55 7.31
C THR A 68 -1.24 6.76 6.45
N ARG A 69 -0.26 7.65 6.27
CA ARG A 69 -0.42 8.87 5.48
C ARG A 69 0.02 8.67 4.04
N ILE A 70 -0.85 9.05 3.13
CA ILE A 70 -0.64 8.93 1.68
C ILE A 70 -1.14 10.17 0.95
N TRP A 71 -0.73 10.33 -0.30
CA TRP A 71 -1.27 11.30 -1.24
C TRP A 71 -2.07 10.60 -2.32
N THR A 72 -3.23 11.14 -2.66
CA THR A 72 -4.08 10.70 -3.79
C THR A 72 -3.70 11.36 -5.11
N THR A 73 -2.88 12.40 -5.04
CA THR A 73 -2.28 13.09 -6.19
C THR A 73 -0.81 13.27 -5.90
N LYS A 74 0.07 13.01 -6.88
CA LYS A 74 1.52 13.13 -6.69
C LYS A 74 1.90 14.55 -6.25
N PRO A 75 2.47 14.73 -5.06
CA PRO A 75 2.87 16.05 -4.61
C PRO A 75 4.14 16.50 -5.35
N ARG A 76 4.28 17.80 -5.52
CA ARG A 76 5.49 18.40 -6.09
C ARG A 76 6.63 18.34 -5.08
N VAL A 77 7.78 17.83 -5.51
CA VAL A 77 9.02 17.84 -4.72
C VAL A 77 9.84 19.06 -5.11
N ILE A 78 10.30 19.81 -4.12
CA ILE A 78 11.16 20.97 -4.27
C ILE A 78 12.58 20.53 -3.97
N HIS A 79 13.43 20.50 -5.00
CA HIS A 79 14.83 20.05 -4.90
C HIS A 79 15.80 21.20 -4.64
N THR A 80 15.42 22.42 -4.98
CA THR A 80 16.29 23.60 -4.87
C THR A 80 15.92 24.39 -3.61
N ALA A 81 16.94 24.82 -2.88
CA ALA A 81 16.73 25.80 -1.82
C ALA A 81 16.04 27.04 -2.43
N ARG A 82 14.92 27.46 -1.85
CA ARG A 82 14.34 28.75 -2.21
C ARG A 82 15.38 29.84 -1.95
N PRO A 83 15.47 30.90 -2.79
CA PRO A 83 16.29 32.06 -2.46
C PRO A 83 15.95 32.48 -1.02
N HIS A 84 16.98 32.62 -0.19
CA HIS A 84 16.78 32.89 1.22
C HIS A 84 16.26 34.34 1.40
N CYS A 85 14.97 34.46 1.68
CA CYS A 85 14.35 35.75 2.02
C CYS A 85 14.41 35.99 3.56
N GLY A 86 15.58 36.20 4.10
CA GLY A 86 15.83 36.88 5.37
C GLY A 86 15.84 36.01 6.65
N ARG A 87 14.87 35.23 7.03
CA ARG A 87 14.84 34.49 8.31
C ARG A 87 14.74 32.98 8.12
N GLY A 88 15.61 32.23 8.80
CA GLY A 88 15.61 30.76 8.85
C GLY A 88 16.78 30.12 8.10
N ARG A 89 17.04 28.83 8.40
CA ARG A 89 18.11 28.05 7.75
C ARG A 89 17.67 27.66 6.33
N PRO A 90 18.52 27.81 5.30
CA PRO A 90 18.24 27.33 3.95
C PRO A 90 17.90 25.82 3.96
N LEU A 91 16.89 25.42 3.20
CA LEU A 91 16.56 24.00 3.02
C LEU A 91 17.70 23.32 2.24
N LYS A 92 18.39 22.38 2.90
CA LYS A 92 19.48 21.60 2.28
C LYS A 92 19.00 20.28 1.66
N THR A 93 17.81 19.83 2.03
CA THR A 93 17.24 18.55 1.59
C THR A 93 15.96 18.78 0.80
N PRO A 94 15.64 17.90 -0.18
CA PRO A 94 14.38 17.96 -0.89
C PRO A 94 13.19 17.94 0.09
N CYS A 95 12.15 18.69 -0.22
CA CYS A 95 10.93 18.72 0.57
C CYS A 95 9.69 18.72 -0.32
N VAL A 96 8.57 18.28 0.23
CA VAL A 96 7.28 18.29 -0.45
C VAL A 96 6.66 19.69 -0.34
N ALA A 97 6.06 20.17 -1.43
CA ALA A 97 5.26 21.40 -1.43
C ALA A 97 4.08 21.27 -0.45
N GLU A 98 3.55 22.40 0.03
CA GLU A 98 2.45 22.41 1.00
C GLU A 98 1.17 21.74 0.49
N GLN A 99 0.94 21.75 -0.81
CA GLN A 99 -0.20 21.12 -1.45
C GLN A 99 0.24 20.09 -2.50
N PRO A 100 -0.48 18.97 -2.66
CA PRO A 100 -1.61 18.49 -1.84
C PRO A 100 -1.16 17.98 -0.46
N LYS A 101 -2.02 18.07 0.55
CA LYS A 101 -1.75 17.52 1.88
C LYS A 101 -1.95 16.00 1.89
N ALA A 102 -1.06 15.28 2.59
CA ALA A 102 -1.24 13.86 2.84
C ALA A 102 -2.45 13.61 3.76
N CYS A 103 -3.24 12.59 3.44
CA CYS A 103 -4.40 12.18 4.24
C CYS A 103 -4.19 10.78 4.82
N GLN A 104 -4.95 10.45 5.87
CA GLN A 104 -4.95 9.10 6.44
C GLN A 104 -5.80 8.17 5.59
N VAL A 105 -5.35 6.92 5.44
CA VAL A 105 -6.01 5.90 4.63
C VAL A 105 -7.47 5.67 5.05
N ARG A 106 -7.73 5.60 6.37
CA ARG A 106 -9.08 5.40 6.92
C ARG A 106 -10.10 6.44 6.46
N ASN A 107 -9.66 7.65 6.16
CA ASN A 107 -10.56 8.75 5.77
C ASN A 107 -10.97 8.68 4.30
N LEU A 108 -10.24 7.93 3.48
CA LEU A 108 -10.48 7.89 2.03
C LEU A 108 -11.79 7.22 1.64
N LEU A 109 -12.16 6.11 2.29
CA LEU A 109 -13.44 5.45 2.02
C LEU A 109 -14.62 6.38 2.24
N LYS A 110 -14.51 7.27 3.25
CA LYS A 110 -15.56 8.21 3.62
C LYS A 110 -15.58 9.46 2.74
N HIS A 111 -14.40 9.97 2.38
CA HIS A 111 -14.28 11.30 1.79
C HIS A 111 -13.82 11.34 0.33
N SER A 112 -13.24 10.25 -0.21
CA SER A 112 -12.80 10.22 -1.61
C SER A 112 -13.99 10.08 -2.57
N PRO A 113 -14.22 11.06 -3.48
CA PRO A 113 -15.28 10.95 -4.49
C PRO A 113 -15.08 9.74 -5.42
N THR A 114 -13.83 9.44 -5.77
CA THR A 114 -13.46 8.30 -6.63
C THR A 114 -13.89 6.98 -6.00
N LEU A 115 -13.52 6.73 -4.74
CA LEU A 115 -13.87 5.50 -4.04
C LEU A 115 -15.37 5.37 -3.76
N ARG A 116 -16.06 6.49 -3.57
CA ARG A 116 -17.52 6.46 -3.37
C ARG A 116 -18.27 6.03 -4.62
N LYS A 117 -17.81 6.43 -5.80
CA LYS A 117 -18.41 6.06 -7.10
C LYS A 117 -18.01 4.64 -7.56
N GLN A 118 -16.85 4.14 -7.12
CA GLN A 118 -16.37 2.83 -7.51
C GLN A 118 -17.23 1.74 -6.86
N PRO A 119 -17.72 0.73 -7.61
CA PRO A 119 -18.39 -0.44 -7.03
C PRO A 119 -17.42 -1.27 -6.18
N TRP A 120 -17.96 -2.04 -5.25
CA TRP A 120 -17.20 -3.07 -4.56
C TRP A 120 -17.15 -4.32 -5.43
N GLU A 121 -15.95 -4.85 -5.65
CA GLU A 121 -15.73 -6.10 -6.37
C GLU A 121 -15.63 -7.25 -5.38
N ARG A 122 -16.41 -8.34 -5.60
CA ARG A 122 -16.48 -9.48 -4.69
C ARG A 122 -15.51 -10.58 -5.10
N TYR A 123 -14.77 -11.08 -4.12
CA TYR A 123 -13.84 -12.18 -4.27
C TYR A 123 -14.11 -13.25 -3.22
N ARG A 124 -14.25 -14.50 -3.66
CA ARG A 124 -14.30 -15.67 -2.80
C ARG A 124 -12.88 -16.13 -2.53
N ILE A 125 -12.44 -16.06 -1.28
CA ILE A 125 -11.04 -16.36 -0.90
C ILE A 125 -10.87 -17.85 -0.66
N LYS A 126 -11.73 -18.44 0.18
CA LYS A 126 -11.68 -19.88 0.54
C LYS A 126 -13.01 -20.32 1.07
N ASP A 127 -13.20 -21.65 1.09
CA ASP A 127 -14.31 -22.29 1.79
C ASP A 127 -13.89 -22.62 3.23
N THR A 128 -14.75 -22.28 4.16
CA THR A 128 -14.60 -22.61 5.57
C THR A 128 -15.76 -23.43 6.06
N HIS A 129 -15.61 -24.13 7.19
CA HIS A 129 -16.73 -24.85 7.84
C HIS A 129 -17.94 -23.97 8.15
N LYS A 130 -17.76 -22.64 8.17
CA LYS A 130 -18.82 -21.64 8.40
C LYS A 130 -19.32 -21.00 7.09
N GLY A 131 -19.02 -21.61 5.96
CA GLY A 131 -19.36 -21.13 4.62
C GLY A 131 -18.19 -20.39 3.92
N PRO A 132 -18.41 -19.91 2.70
CA PRO A 132 -17.37 -19.24 1.92
C PRO A 132 -16.94 -17.94 2.58
N GLU A 133 -15.63 -17.73 2.63
CA GLU A 133 -15.06 -16.44 3.04
C GLU A 133 -15.02 -15.50 1.83
N VAL A 134 -15.86 -14.47 1.88
CA VAL A 134 -16.02 -13.50 0.78
C VAL A 134 -15.55 -12.13 1.26
N TRP A 135 -14.73 -11.50 0.43
CA TRP A 135 -14.25 -10.15 0.63
C TRP A 135 -14.67 -9.25 -0.52
N GLU A 136 -14.90 -8.00 -0.23
CA GLU A 136 -15.17 -6.96 -1.21
C GLU A 136 -13.97 -6.02 -1.27
N ILE A 137 -13.57 -5.65 -2.49
CA ILE A 137 -12.34 -4.89 -2.73
C ILE A 137 -12.64 -3.61 -3.50
N LYS A 138 -11.95 -2.54 -3.13
CA LYS A 138 -11.78 -1.32 -3.91
C LYS A 138 -10.32 -0.97 -3.99
N SER A 139 -9.89 -0.29 -5.04
CA SER A 139 -8.52 0.13 -5.20
C SER A 139 -8.39 1.59 -5.62
N LEU A 140 -7.26 2.20 -5.28
CA LEU A 140 -6.95 3.58 -5.62
C LEU A 140 -5.44 3.74 -5.86
N THR A 141 -5.08 4.49 -6.88
CA THR A 141 -3.68 4.90 -7.09
C THR A 141 -3.28 5.96 -6.05
N VAL A 142 -2.13 5.75 -5.42
CA VAL A 142 -1.62 6.60 -4.34
C VAL A 142 -0.10 6.74 -4.40
N TRP A 143 0.40 7.68 -3.60
CA TRP A 143 1.82 7.87 -3.30
C TRP A 143 2.00 7.84 -1.80
N ARG A 144 2.75 6.86 -1.31
CA ARG A 144 3.07 6.72 0.12
C ARG A 144 4.11 7.76 0.53
N LYS A 145 4.06 8.15 1.79
CA LYS A 145 5.15 8.94 2.39
C LYS A 145 6.29 8.00 2.77
N THR A 146 7.48 8.20 2.15
CA THR A 146 8.70 7.44 2.43
C THR A 146 9.31 7.79 3.78
N SER A 147 10.34 7.05 4.20
CA SER A 147 11.15 7.36 5.39
C SER A 147 11.77 8.76 5.31
N ASP A 148 12.15 9.20 4.11
CA ASP A 148 12.69 10.54 3.85
C ASP A 148 11.61 11.63 3.74
N LYS A 149 10.36 11.29 4.04
CA LYS A 149 9.19 12.18 3.96
C LYS A 149 8.85 12.67 2.55
N LEU A 150 9.40 12.04 1.54
CA LEU A 150 9.12 12.28 0.12
C LEU A 150 8.01 11.33 -0.39
N PRO A 151 7.40 11.60 -1.55
CA PRO A 151 6.48 10.65 -2.15
C PRO A 151 7.24 9.44 -2.70
N SER A 152 6.70 8.24 -2.48
CA SER A 152 7.15 7.00 -3.12
C SER A 152 6.88 7.03 -4.62
N ASP A 153 7.27 5.98 -5.33
CA ASP A 153 6.73 5.69 -6.64
C ASP A 153 5.23 5.43 -6.56
N ARG A 154 4.60 5.36 -7.74
CA ARG A 154 3.18 5.09 -7.86
C ARG A 154 2.84 3.71 -7.27
N GLN A 155 1.88 3.66 -6.38
CA GLN A 155 1.42 2.45 -5.71
C GLN A 155 -0.09 2.29 -5.82
N THR A 156 -0.58 1.08 -5.57
CA THR A 156 -2.00 0.76 -5.48
C THR A 156 -2.37 0.54 -4.02
N LEU A 157 -3.27 1.37 -3.50
CA LEU A 157 -3.91 1.17 -2.20
C LEU A 157 -5.17 0.33 -2.41
N ILE A 158 -5.32 -0.72 -1.61
CA ILE A 158 -6.41 -1.67 -1.70
C ILE A 158 -7.17 -1.64 -0.37
N PHE A 159 -8.48 -1.50 -0.46
CA PHE A 159 -9.43 -1.59 0.63
C PHE A 159 -10.11 -2.94 0.53
N ALA A 160 -9.94 -3.79 1.52
CA ALA A 160 -10.59 -5.09 1.57
C ALA A 160 -11.59 -5.12 2.73
N ARG A 161 -12.86 -5.42 2.45
CA ARG A 161 -13.92 -5.52 3.44
C ARG A 161 -14.43 -6.96 3.50
N ASN A 162 -14.38 -7.56 4.67
CA ASN A 162 -14.98 -8.86 4.89
C ASN A 162 -16.51 -8.72 4.89
N VAL A 163 -17.20 -9.44 4.01
CA VAL A 163 -18.66 -9.33 3.84
C VAL A 163 -19.41 -9.78 5.09
N ARG A 164 -18.88 -10.78 5.81
CA ARG A 164 -19.54 -11.35 6.98
C ARG A 164 -19.32 -10.54 8.26
N THR A 165 -18.08 -10.09 8.50
CA THR A 165 -17.71 -9.41 9.75
C THR A 165 -17.78 -7.89 9.65
N GLY A 166 -17.75 -7.35 8.43
CA GLY A 166 -17.61 -5.90 8.18
C GLY A 166 -16.20 -5.38 8.44
N GLU A 167 -15.24 -6.22 8.83
CA GLU A 167 -13.86 -5.82 9.04
C GLU A 167 -13.25 -5.22 7.77
N ILE A 168 -12.55 -4.11 7.91
CA ILE A 168 -11.86 -3.45 6.79
C ILE A 168 -10.36 -3.52 7.03
N LYS A 169 -9.63 -4.03 6.05
CA LYS A 169 -8.19 -4.06 5.98
C LYS A 169 -7.68 -3.18 4.85
N PHE A 170 -6.48 -2.66 5.01
CA PHE A 170 -5.82 -1.79 4.06
C PHE A 170 -4.52 -2.44 3.60
N PHE A 171 -4.35 -2.57 2.30
CA PHE A 171 -3.12 -3.11 1.71
C PHE A 171 -2.52 -2.12 0.73
N LEU A 172 -1.21 -2.13 0.65
CA LEU A 172 -0.43 -1.32 -0.28
C LEU A 172 0.40 -2.24 -1.15
N SER A 173 0.37 -2.02 -2.46
CA SER A 173 1.17 -2.76 -3.44
C SER A 173 1.90 -1.80 -4.37
N ASN A 174 3.16 -2.10 -4.69
CA ASN A 174 3.90 -1.40 -5.74
C ASN A 174 3.59 -1.93 -7.14
N GLN A 175 2.69 -2.92 -7.26
CA GLN A 175 2.21 -3.43 -8.53
C GLN A 175 0.86 -2.82 -8.89
N VAL A 176 0.59 -2.71 -10.19
CA VAL A 176 -0.73 -2.28 -10.67
C VAL A 176 -1.70 -3.44 -10.50
N VAL A 177 -2.70 -3.26 -9.65
CA VAL A 177 -3.82 -4.20 -9.57
C VAL A 177 -4.78 -3.86 -10.69
N THR A 178 -4.81 -4.68 -11.72
CA THR A 178 -5.82 -4.58 -12.76
C THR A 178 -7.03 -5.41 -12.31
N THR A 179 -8.13 -4.74 -12.00
CA THR A 179 -9.39 -5.41 -11.73
C THR A 179 -9.83 -6.09 -13.03
N MET A 180 -10.01 -7.40 -12.99
CA MET A 180 -10.62 -8.11 -14.10
C MET A 180 -12.11 -7.84 -14.05
N SER A 181 -12.68 -7.27 -15.11
CA SER A 181 -14.13 -7.35 -15.33
C SER A 181 -14.54 -8.82 -15.32
N PRO A 182 -15.55 -9.21 -14.53
CA PRO A 182 -16.13 -10.52 -14.66
C PRO A 182 -16.71 -10.64 -16.08
N GLY A 183 -16.18 -11.62 -16.84
CA GLY A 183 -16.77 -12.03 -18.12
C GLY A 183 -18.10 -12.73 -17.91
#